data_818e2b1dc96eca5a0093b4e596ccbd42
#
_entry.id   818e2b1dc96eca5a0093b4e596ccbd42
#
_cell.length_a   1.000
_cell.length_b   1.000
_cell.length_c   1.000
_cell.angle_alpha   90.00
_cell.angle_beta   90.00
_cell.angle_gamma   90.00
#
_symmetry.space_group_name_H-M   'P 1'
#
loop_
_entity.id
_entity.type
_entity.pdbx_description
1 polymer ?
#
loop_
_entity_poly.entity_id
_entity_poly.type
_entity_poly.pdbx_seq_one_letter_code
_entity_poly.pdbx_strand_id
1 'polypeptide(L)'
;MKRFFLFLLFPASLIGQKNYPQLLEEYMQAQTNLKGFSGAVIVMKQNKVLLRKGYGMADREWNIPITPDAKFRIGSITKQFTAACILQLTEAGKLSLDDKLNKFFPGYPKGDSVTIHMLLNHTSGIANYTDLPEFDNTARLTLSKDSMISTFKNKPYNFSPGTKWAYSNSGYFLLGSIIEKISGQSYNDYLRQHVFDKLGMNNSGVDKTDSVLPLRAKGYSRVGKKTINATYIDMEWPFSAGVLYSTVDDMYKWDRALYGSLILTDASKQKMFTPGKSNYGYGFVIDSVEKRLHIWHNGGINGFLTNFSRYVNDDICIVVLSNNESNVDFVSIALADILFDVTVEAPYVHKEIKVGPAILDRYLGKYESLGLTFAIIKKDNKLYRHRDGVPDVELKPESETKLFYADESDRMLEFEVDAVGKVVKTWFHNSGQKGEIKKMQ
;
A
#
# COMPACT_ATOMS: atom_id res chain seq x y z
N MET A 1 -9.17 31.37 66.89
CA MET A 1 -8.19 30.65 66.07
C MET A 1 -8.76 30.47 64.67
N LYS A 2 -8.36 31.32 63.73
CA LYS A 2 -8.78 31.25 62.28
C LYS A 2 -7.74 30.38 61.57
N ARG A 3 -8.16 29.23 61.01
CA ARG A 3 -7.31 28.40 60.16
C ARG A 3 -7.36 28.96 58.73
N PHE A 4 -6.24 29.43 58.25
CA PHE A 4 -6.01 29.73 56.83
C PHE A 4 -5.73 28.43 56.09
N PHE A 5 -6.59 28.05 55.12
CA PHE A 5 -6.29 27.00 54.15
C PHE A 5 -5.56 27.68 52.98
N LEU A 6 -4.29 27.32 52.82
CA LEU A 6 -3.46 27.71 51.66
C LEU A 6 -3.76 26.75 50.52
N PHE A 7 -4.51 27.18 49.49
CA PHE A 7 -4.67 26.47 48.23
C PHE A 7 -3.37 26.58 47.42
N LEU A 8 -2.58 25.52 47.37
CA LEU A 8 -1.48 25.38 46.41
C LEU A 8 -2.07 25.10 45.02
N LEU A 9 -2.13 26.14 44.20
CA LEU A 9 -2.36 26.02 42.76
C LEU A 9 -1.11 25.42 42.13
N PHE A 10 -1.15 24.11 41.82
CA PHE A 10 -0.18 23.49 40.91
C PHE A 10 -0.40 24.08 39.51
N PRO A 11 0.62 24.64 38.86
CA PRO A 11 0.49 25.00 37.46
C PRO A 11 0.28 23.73 36.66
N ALA A 12 -0.90 23.57 36.06
CA ALA A 12 -1.13 22.59 35.03
C ALA A 12 -0.12 22.88 33.91
N SER A 13 0.86 22.00 33.75
CA SER A 13 1.77 22.05 32.61
C SER A 13 0.91 21.94 31.36
N LEU A 14 0.75 23.05 30.63
CA LEU A 14 0.25 23.03 29.26
C LEU A 14 1.26 22.24 28.43
N ILE A 15 1.07 20.90 28.39
CA ILE A 15 1.69 20.08 27.35
C ILE A 15 1.07 20.60 26.06
N GLY A 16 1.85 21.38 25.30
CA GLY A 16 1.42 21.93 24.03
C GLY A 16 0.87 20.81 23.16
N GLN A 17 -0.43 20.86 22.84
CA GLN A 17 -1.08 19.86 22.00
C GLN A 17 -0.36 19.86 20.64
N LYS A 18 0.22 18.71 20.24
CA LYS A 18 0.92 18.58 18.97
C LYS A 18 -0.01 18.99 17.83
N ASN A 19 0.48 19.81 16.93
CA ASN A 19 -0.27 20.24 15.74
C ASN A 19 -0.12 19.19 14.62
N TYR A 20 -0.83 18.06 14.76
CA TYR A 20 -0.80 17.00 13.75
C TYR A 20 -1.10 17.49 12.33
N PRO A 21 -2.10 18.33 12.04
CA PRO A 21 -2.34 18.87 10.71
C PRO A 21 -1.10 19.50 10.08
N GLN A 22 -0.36 20.30 10.84
CA GLN A 22 0.85 20.94 10.37
C GLN A 22 1.96 19.91 10.08
N LEU A 23 2.19 18.98 10.99
CA LEU A 23 3.23 17.93 10.82
C LEU A 23 2.96 17.05 9.60
N LEU A 24 1.70 16.64 9.41
CA LEU A 24 1.27 15.85 8.25
C LEU A 24 1.46 16.63 6.95
N GLU A 25 1.11 17.92 6.93
CA GLU A 25 1.28 18.78 5.76
C GLU A 25 2.75 18.99 5.43
N GLU A 26 3.61 19.30 6.41
CA GLU A 26 5.05 19.47 6.23
C GLU A 26 5.69 18.21 5.65
N TYR A 27 5.32 17.02 6.18
CA TYR A 27 5.79 15.74 5.65
C TYR A 27 5.37 15.54 4.20
N MET A 28 4.07 15.72 3.88
CA MET A 28 3.56 15.53 2.52
C MET A 28 4.12 16.55 1.52
N GLN A 29 4.38 17.78 1.97
CA GLN A 29 5.01 18.80 1.14
C GLN A 29 6.45 18.42 0.79
N ALA A 30 7.20 17.86 1.76
CA ALA A 30 8.55 17.34 1.52
C ALA A 30 8.52 16.14 0.56
N GLN A 31 7.58 15.21 0.72
CA GLN A 31 7.38 14.08 -0.21
C GLN A 31 7.09 14.57 -1.64
N THR A 32 6.26 15.61 -1.77
CA THR A 32 5.92 16.17 -3.07
C THR A 32 7.11 16.84 -3.74
N ASN A 33 7.79 17.71 -3.00
CA ASN A 33 8.86 18.55 -3.56
C ASN A 33 10.15 17.78 -3.83
N LEU A 34 10.48 16.80 -2.99
CA LEU A 34 11.77 16.12 -3.01
C LEU A 34 11.70 14.71 -3.58
N LYS A 35 10.57 14.03 -3.42
CA LYS A 35 10.37 12.65 -3.90
C LYS A 35 9.40 12.54 -5.07
N GLY A 36 8.79 13.66 -5.46
CA GLY A 36 7.90 13.74 -6.60
C GLY A 36 6.56 13.03 -6.37
N PHE A 37 6.10 12.96 -5.09
CA PHE A 37 4.76 12.46 -4.81
C PHE A 37 3.72 13.25 -5.60
N SER A 38 2.79 12.53 -6.24
CA SER A 38 1.66 13.09 -6.97
C SER A 38 0.43 12.24 -6.68
N GLY A 39 -0.58 12.83 -6.03
CA GLY A 39 -1.73 12.06 -5.55
C GLY A 39 -2.62 12.85 -4.60
N ALA A 40 -3.65 12.19 -4.08
CA ALA A 40 -4.53 12.72 -3.03
C ALA A 40 -4.36 11.92 -1.74
N VAL A 41 -4.45 12.62 -0.61
CA VAL A 41 -4.30 12.03 0.72
C VAL A 41 -5.44 12.49 1.62
N ILE A 42 -6.01 11.56 2.40
CA ILE A 42 -6.83 11.86 3.55
C ILE A 42 -6.28 11.15 4.78
N VAL A 43 -6.19 11.89 5.89
CA VAL A 43 -5.83 11.36 7.22
C VAL A 43 -6.92 11.76 8.18
N MET A 44 -7.54 10.76 8.79
CA MET A 44 -8.63 10.92 9.74
C MET A 44 -8.26 10.29 11.08
N LYS A 45 -8.59 10.95 12.18
CA LYS A 45 -8.47 10.42 13.54
C LYS A 45 -9.70 10.82 14.35
N GLN A 46 -10.39 9.84 14.94
CA GLN A 46 -11.57 10.08 15.78
C GLN A 46 -12.62 10.99 15.09
N ASN A 47 -12.99 10.62 13.86
CA ASN A 47 -13.91 11.36 12.99
C ASN A 47 -13.49 12.80 12.65
N LYS A 48 -12.27 13.21 12.93
CA LYS A 48 -11.73 14.52 12.54
C LYS A 48 -10.82 14.38 11.34
N VAL A 49 -11.03 15.24 10.34
CA VAL A 49 -10.10 15.40 9.22
C VAL A 49 -8.87 16.12 9.74
N LEU A 50 -7.70 15.46 9.69
CA LEU A 50 -6.41 16.07 10.01
C LEU A 50 -5.67 16.55 8.76
N LEU A 51 -5.86 15.84 7.66
CA LEU A 51 -5.35 16.21 6.34
C LEU A 51 -6.33 15.72 5.27
N ARG A 52 -6.68 16.57 4.29
CA ARG A 52 -7.43 16.22 3.07
C ARG A 52 -6.93 17.11 1.95
N LYS A 53 -6.03 16.59 1.11
CA LYS A 53 -5.36 17.44 0.13
C LYS A 53 -4.87 16.67 -1.09
N GLY A 54 -4.83 17.35 -2.24
CA GLY A 54 -4.17 16.92 -3.46
C GLY A 54 -2.78 17.53 -3.60
N TYR A 55 -1.87 16.77 -4.19
CA TYR A 55 -0.47 17.13 -4.42
C TYR A 55 -0.06 16.75 -5.83
N GLY A 56 0.75 17.57 -6.48
CA GLY A 56 1.20 17.32 -7.85
C GLY A 56 0.10 17.54 -8.89
N MET A 57 0.20 16.84 -10.05
CA MET A 57 -0.62 17.09 -11.24
C MET A 57 -1.49 15.89 -11.59
N ALA A 58 -2.79 16.13 -11.75
CA ALA A 58 -3.76 15.17 -12.30
C ALA A 58 -3.52 14.94 -13.81
N ASP A 59 -3.15 15.99 -14.51
CA ASP A 59 -2.70 15.93 -15.90
C ASP A 59 -1.48 16.85 -16.05
N ARG A 60 -0.32 16.25 -16.37
CA ARG A 60 0.94 16.99 -16.55
C ARG A 60 1.02 17.69 -17.90
N GLU A 61 0.30 17.22 -18.90
CA GLU A 61 0.30 17.82 -20.23
C GLU A 61 -0.52 19.12 -20.25
N TRP A 62 -1.61 19.14 -19.45
CA TRP A 62 -2.48 20.30 -19.32
C TRP A 62 -2.21 21.12 -18.06
N ASN A 63 -1.22 20.75 -17.26
CA ASN A 63 -0.90 21.41 -15.97
C ASN A 63 -2.11 21.49 -15.02
N ILE A 64 -2.94 20.45 -14.99
CA ILE A 64 -4.10 20.38 -14.11
C ILE A 64 -3.65 19.83 -12.76
N PRO A 65 -3.77 20.59 -11.65
CA PRO A 65 -3.38 20.10 -10.33
C PRO A 65 -4.35 19.03 -9.82
N ILE A 66 -3.84 18.15 -8.94
CA ILE A 66 -4.68 17.20 -8.21
C ILE A 66 -5.47 17.95 -7.13
N THR A 67 -6.77 17.69 -7.11
CA THR A 67 -7.66 18.04 -6.01
C THR A 67 -8.02 16.79 -5.20
N PRO A 68 -8.50 16.91 -3.95
CA PRO A 68 -8.98 15.76 -3.17
C PRO A 68 -10.12 14.99 -3.86
N ASP A 69 -10.86 15.65 -4.76
CA ASP A 69 -12.00 15.06 -5.48
C ASP A 69 -11.57 14.29 -6.75
N ALA A 70 -10.27 14.29 -7.06
CA ALA A 70 -9.74 13.54 -8.19
C ALA A 70 -9.98 12.03 -8.00
N LYS A 71 -10.33 11.36 -9.09
CA LYS A 71 -10.59 9.92 -9.14
C LYS A 71 -9.35 9.18 -9.57
N PHE A 72 -8.97 8.18 -8.79
CA PHE A 72 -7.80 7.34 -9.04
C PHE A 72 -8.23 5.91 -9.25
N ARG A 73 -7.55 5.18 -10.12
CA ARG A 73 -7.61 3.72 -10.13
C ARG A 73 -7.02 3.22 -8.82
N ILE A 74 -7.79 2.41 -8.08
CA ILE A 74 -7.35 1.94 -6.76
C ILE A 74 -6.71 0.54 -6.78
N GLY A 75 -6.61 -0.07 -7.97
CA GLY A 75 -5.95 -1.36 -8.15
C GLY A 75 -6.50 -2.41 -7.18
N SER A 76 -5.60 -3.15 -6.54
CA SER A 76 -5.97 -4.30 -5.67
C SER A 76 -6.79 -3.95 -4.44
N ILE A 77 -6.96 -2.69 -4.05
CA ILE A 77 -7.94 -2.29 -3.04
C ILE A 77 -9.37 -2.71 -3.47
N THR A 78 -9.61 -2.89 -4.77
CA THR A 78 -10.84 -3.50 -5.33
C THR A 78 -11.22 -4.81 -4.63
N LYS A 79 -10.24 -5.60 -4.20
CA LYS A 79 -10.47 -6.92 -3.59
C LYS A 79 -11.30 -6.86 -2.31
N GLN A 80 -11.20 -5.78 -1.56
CA GLN A 80 -12.01 -5.55 -0.37
C GLN A 80 -13.51 -5.55 -0.70
N PHE A 81 -13.87 -4.87 -1.78
CA PHE A 81 -15.25 -4.75 -2.25
C PHE A 81 -15.74 -6.08 -2.83
N THR A 82 -14.92 -6.77 -3.61
CA THR A 82 -15.23 -8.11 -4.12
C THR A 82 -15.48 -9.10 -2.98
N ALA A 83 -14.64 -9.10 -1.96
CA ALA A 83 -14.79 -9.95 -0.78
C ALA A 83 -16.10 -9.62 -0.01
N ALA A 84 -16.40 -8.32 0.14
CA ALA A 84 -17.66 -7.90 0.77
C ALA A 84 -18.89 -8.40 -0.01
N CYS A 85 -18.90 -8.32 -1.34
CA CYS A 85 -19.98 -8.84 -2.17
C CYS A 85 -20.15 -10.37 -2.02
N ILE A 86 -19.05 -11.13 -1.97
CA ILE A 86 -19.11 -12.58 -1.71
C ILE A 86 -19.70 -12.86 -0.33
N LEU A 87 -19.31 -12.12 0.69
CA LEU A 87 -19.85 -12.28 2.04
C LEU A 87 -21.34 -11.91 2.10
N GLN A 88 -21.80 -10.86 1.41
CA GLN A 88 -23.21 -10.52 1.29
C GLN A 88 -24.03 -11.66 0.65
N LEU A 89 -23.49 -12.30 -0.40
CA LEU A 89 -24.12 -13.47 -1.01
C LEU A 89 -24.16 -14.68 -0.06
N THR A 90 -23.12 -14.80 0.79
CA THR A 90 -23.09 -15.84 1.84
C THR A 90 -24.14 -15.56 2.92
N GLU A 91 -24.27 -14.31 3.38
CA GLU A 91 -25.32 -13.89 4.34
C GLU A 91 -26.73 -14.13 3.81
N ALA A 92 -26.91 -13.92 2.50
CA ALA A 92 -28.17 -14.19 1.82
C ALA A 92 -28.44 -15.68 1.56
N GLY A 93 -27.56 -16.59 1.99
CA GLY A 93 -27.68 -18.04 1.77
C GLY A 93 -27.55 -18.48 0.30
N LYS A 94 -27.07 -17.60 -0.59
CA LYS A 94 -26.93 -17.89 -2.03
C LYS A 94 -25.65 -18.64 -2.35
N LEU A 95 -24.68 -18.64 -1.43
CA LEU A 95 -23.38 -19.28 -1.61
C LEU A 95 -22.80 -19.62 -0.23
N SER A 96 -21.98 -20.68 -0.16
CA SER A 96 -21.16 -21.03 1.00
C SER A 96 -19.69 -20.76 0.71
N LEU A 97 -18.93 -20.36 1.73
CA LEU A 97 -17.48 -20.25 1.60
C LEU A 97 -16.78 -21.59 1.32
N ASP A 98 -17.45 -22.71 1.65
CA ASP A 98 -16.99 -24.08 1.39
C ASP A 98 -17.44 -24.62 0.03
N ASP A 99 -18.28 -23.87 -0.70
CA ASP A 99 -18.66 -24.24 -2.06
C ASP A 99 -17.43 -24.43 -2.94
N LYS A 100 -17.48 -25.49 -3.74
CA LYS A 100 -16.38 -25.85 -4.66
C LYS A 100 -16.43 -25.03 -5.94
N LEU A 101 -15.28 -24.70 -6.48
CA LEU A 101 -15.17 -23.93 -7.71
C LEU A 101 -15.94 -24.59 -8.87
N ASN A 102 -15.94 -25.93 -8.95
CA ASN A 102 -16.68 -26.67 -9.97
C ASN A 102 -18.20 -26.44 -9.93
N LYS A 103 -18.77 -26.02 -8.82
CA LYS A 103 -20.20 -25.62 -8.74
C LYS A 103 -20.50 -24.44 -9.69
N PHE A 104 -19.54 -23.55 -9.88
CA PHE A 104 -19.69 -22.33 -10.69
C PHE A 104 -19.00 -22.42 -12.06
N PHE A 105 -17.97 -23.24 -12.16
CA PHE A 105 -17.19 -23.48 -13.38
C PHE A 105 -17.02 -25.00 -13.59
N PRO A 106 -18.04 -25.69 -14.11
CA PRO A 106 -17.96 -27.13 -14.34
C PRO A 106 -16.75 -27.50 -15.19
N GLY A 107 -16.02 -28.54 -14.77
CA GLY A 107 -14.79 -28.97 -15.46
C GLY A 107 -13.58 -28.06 -15.28
N TYR A 108 -13.58 -27.21 -14.24
CA TYR A 108 -12.37 -26.46 -13.88
C TYR A 108 -11.34 -27.44 -13.28
N PRO A 109 -10.08 -27.47 -13.77
CA PRO A 109 -9.07 -28.39 -13.25
C PRO A 109 -8.93 -28.27 -11.72
N LYS A 110 -8.98 -29.41 -11.00
CA LYS A 110 -9.02 -29.47 -9.53
C LYS A 110 -10.10 -28.60 -8.86
N GLY A 111 -11.15 -28.20 -9.58
CA GLY A 111 -12.20 -27.33 -9.06
C GLY A 111 -12.97 -27.91 -7.87
N ASP A 112 -12.99 -29.24 -7.71
CA ASP A 112 -13.58 -29.91 -6.54
C ASP A 112 -12.70 -29.84 -5.27
N SER A 113 -11.43 -29.42 -5.42
CA SER A 113 -10.50 -29.19 -4.32
C SER A 113 -10.36 -27.71 -3.93
N VAL A 114 -10.83 -26.79 -4.77
CA VAL A 114 -10.77 -25.34 -4.55
C VAL A 114 -12.08 -24.84 -3.99
N THR A 115 -12.06 -24.12 -2.87
CA THR A 115 -13.23 -23.50 -2.26
C THR A 115 -13.24 -21.98 -2.48
N ILE A 116 -14.41 -21.34 -2.27
CA ILE A 116 -14.56 -19.88 -2.28
C ILE A 116 -13.63 -19.25 -1.22
N HIS A 117 -13.55 -19.84 -0.02
CA HIS A 117 -12.61 -19.44 1.02
C HIS A 117 -11.17 -19.35 0.51
N MET A 118 -10.73 -20.38 -0.24
CA MET A 118 -9.35 -20.42 -0.78
C MET A 118 -9.10 -19.37 -1.87
N LEU A 119 -10.11 -18.95 -2.61
CA LEU A 119 -10.00 -17.83 -3.56
C LEU A 119 -9.86 -16.49 -2.83
N LEU A 120 -10.66 -16.28 -1.77
CA LEU A 120 -10.65 -15.03 -0.99
C LEU A 120 -9.32 -14.80 -0.26
N ASN A 121 -8.69 -15.85 0.27
CA ASN A 121 -7.48 -15.74 1.09
C ASN A 121 -6.19 -16.17 0.38
N HIS A 122 -6.23 -16.32 -0.96
CA HIS A 122 -5.06 -16.65 -1.79
C HIS A 122 -4.39 -18.00 -1.48
N THR A 123 -5.17 -19.00 -1.05
CA THR A 123 -4.67 -20.35 -0.79
C THR A 123 -5.12 -21.39 -1.84
N SER A 124 -5.75 -20.94 -2.94
CA SER A 124 -6.24 -21.83 -4.00
C SER A 124 -5.14 -22.52 -4.80
N GLY A 125 -3.96 -21.94 -4.89
CA GLY A 125 -2.87 -22.41 -5.74
C GLY A 125 -3.07 -22.16 -7.25
N ILE A 126 -4.18 -21.53 -7.66
CA ILE A 126 -4.44 -21.19 -9.07
C ILE A 126 -3.38 -20.19 -9.55
N ALA A 127 -2.80 -20.46 -10.72
CA ALA A 127 -1.79 -19.62 -11.34
C ALA A 127 -2.29 -18.16 -11.48
N ASN A 128 -1.43 -17.22 -11.12
CA ASN A 128 -1.75 -15.81 -11.23
C ASN A 128 -1.50 -15.33 -12.66
N TYR A 129 -2.54 -14.80 -13.33
CA TYR A 129 -2.42 -14.38 -14.73
C TYR A 129 -1.43 -13.22 -14.92
N THR A 130 -1.19 -12.40 -13.90
CA THR A 130 -0.22 -11.29 -13.98
C THR A 130 1.23 -11.75 -13.93
N ASP A 131 1.49 -13.03 -13.56
CA ASP A 131 2.83 -13.61 -13.54
C ASP A 131 3.15 -14.39 -14.84
N LEU A 132 2.19 -14.45 -15.76
CA LEU A 132 2.37 -15.16 -17.03
C LEU A 132 3.27 -14.32 -17.96
N PRO A 133 4.24 -14.94 -18.65
CA PRO A 133 5.17 -14.23 -19.53
C PRO A 133 4.50 -13.40 -20.63
N GLU A 134 3.32 -13.82 -21.07
CA GLU A 134 2.52 -13.17 -22.09
C GLU A 134 1.72 -11.95 -21.60
N PHE A 135 1.62 -11.73 -20.26
CA PHE A 135 0.75 -10.74 -19.67
C PHE A 135 0.97 -9.32 -20.22
N ASP A 136 2.20 -8.82 -20.18
CA ASP A 136 2.51 -7.44 -20.59
C ASP A 136 2.15 -7.16 -22.06
N ASN A 137 2.22 -8.18 -22.91
CA ASN A 137 1.90 -8.07 -24.33
C ASN A 137 0.39 -8.17 -24.60
N THR A 138 -0.32 -8.98 -23.81
CA THR A 138 -1.74 -9.27 -24.02
C THR A 138 -2.67 -8.36 -23.23
N ALA A 139 -2.23 -7.78 -22.13
CA ALA A 139 -3.05 -6.92 -21.26
C ALA A 139 -3.56 -5.62 -21.94
N ARG A 140 -3.12 -5.36 -23.18
CA ARG A 140 -3.60 -4.25 -24.03
C ARG A 140 -4.80 -4.63 -24.89
N LEU A 141 -5.11 -5.92 -24.99
CA LEU A 141 -6.18 -6.45 -25.84
C LEU A 141 -7.45 -6.59 -25.02
N THR A 142 -8.57 -6.20 -25.58
CA THR A 142 -9.88 -6.46 -24.97
C THR A 142 -10.22 -7.94 -25.11
N LEU A 143 -10.41 -8.64 -24.00
CA LEU A 143 -10.80 -10.03 -23.96
C LEU A 143 -12.17 -10.19 -23.30
N SER A 144 -12.96 -11.17 -23.78
CA SER A 144 -14.13 -11.60 -23.04
C SER A 144 -13.73 -12.25 -21.71
N LYS A 145 -14.63 -12.28 -20.72
CA LYS A 145 -14.35 -12.92 -19.43
C LYS A 145 -13.98 -14.40 -19.56
N ASP A 146 -14.62 -15.12 -20.47
CA ASP A 146 -14.31 -16.54 -20.73
C ASP A 146 -12.92 -16.68 -21.36
N SER A 147 -12.54 -15.79 -22.28
CA SER A 147 -11.20 -15.76 -22.84
C SER A 147 -10.16 -15.43 -21.75
N MET A 148 -10.45 -14.48 -20.88
CA MET A 148 -9.60 -14.18 -19.72
C MET A 148 -9.39 -15.38 -18.80
N ILE A 149 -10.48 -16.06 -18.41
CA ILE A 149 -10.41 -17.27 -17.59
C ILE A 149 -9.57 -18.35 -18.29
N SER A 150 -9.70 -18.48 -19.62
CA SER A 150 -8.94 -19.45 -20.42
C SER A 150 -7.43 -19.22 -20.40
N THR A 151 -6.95 -17.99 -20.18
CA THR A 151 -5.51 -17.68 -20.12
C THR A 151 -4.82 -18.39 -18.94
N PHE A 152 -5.51 -18.60 -17.83
CA PHE A 152 -4.94 -19.19 -16.61
C PHE A 152 -5.59 -20.51 -16.18
N LYS A 153 -6.80 -20.86 -16.68
CA LYS A 153 -7.55 -22.04 -16.25
C LYS A 153 -6.76 -23.34 -16.34
N ASN A 154 -6.01 -23.52 -17.41
CA ASN A 154 -5.28 -24.76 -17.71
C ASN A 154 -3.78 -24.69 -17.36
N LYS A 155 -3.32 -23.58 -16.75
CA LYS A 155 -1.93 -23.47 -16.29
C LYS A 155 -1.71 -24.37 -15.07
N PRO A 156 -0.50 -24.88 -14.85
CA PRO A 156 -0.18 -25.63 -13.64
C PRO A 156 -0.50 -24.85 -12.37
N TYR A 157 -1.03 -25.54 -11.36
CA TYR A 157 -1.20 -24.96 -10.04
C TYR A 157 0.17 -24.70 -9.39
N ASN A 158 0.36 -23.56 -8.75
CA ASN A 158 1.58 -23.22 -8.03
C ASN A 158 1.82 -24.18 -6.84
N PHE A 159 0.74 -24.72 -6.26
CA PHE A 159 0.74 -25.69 -5.16
C PHE A 159 -0.64 -26.35 -5.04
N SER A 160 -0.73 -27.41 -4.23
CA SER A 160 -2.02 -28.07 -3.95
C SER A 160 -2.95 -27.13 -3.17
N PRO A 161 -4.25 -27.03 -3.53
CA PRO A 161 -5.20 -26.14 -2.85
C PRO A 161 -5.16 -26.28 -1.32
N GLY A 162 -5.14 -25.15 -0.62
CA GLY A 162 -5.11 -25.04 0.85
C GLY A 162 -3.74 -25.19 1.50
N THR A 163 -2.72 -25.68 0.79
CA THR A 163 -1.42 -26.03 1.42
C THR A 163 -0.50 -24.85 1.66
N LYS A 164 -0.46 -23.90 0.72
CA LYS A 164 0.41 -22.71 0.77
C LYS A 164 -0.40 -21.46 0.51
N TRP A 165 0.27 -20.33 0.52
CA TRP A 165 -0.25 -19.02 0.15
C TRP A 165 0.56 -18.47 -1.03
N ALA A 166 -0.13 -17.92 -2.02
CA ALA A 166 0.42 -17.07 -3.05
C ALA A 166 -0.66 -16.15 -3.59
N TYR A 167 -0.35 -14.86 -3.64
CA TYR A 167 -1.26 -13.85 -4.16
C TYR A 167 -1.73 -14.18 -5.58
N SER A 168 -3.03 -14.13 -5.83
CA SER A 168 -3.59 -14.49 -7.13
C SER A 168 -4.73 -13.55 -7.53
N ASN A 169 -4.48 -12.75 -8.57
CA ASN A 169 -5.51 -11.96 -9.23
C ASN A 169 -6.53 -12.87 -9.93
N SER A 170 -6.09 -14.03 -10.44
CA SER A 170 -6.98 -15.03 -11.05
C SER A 170 -8.07 -15.50 -10.10
N GLY A 171 -7.73 -15.70 -8.82
CA GLY A 171 -8.73 -16.07 -7.80
C GLY A 171 -9.81 -15.01 -7.64
N TYR A 172 -9.44 -13.76 -7.56
CA TYR A 172 -10.38 -12.65 -7.45
C TYR A 172 -11.15 -12.38 -8.74
N PHE A 173 -10.56 -12.61 -9.90
CA PHE A 173 -11.28 -12.58 -11.17
C PHE A 173 -12.43 -13.60 -11.18
N LEU A 174 -12.18 -14.83 -10.72
CA LEU A 174 -13.20 -15.87 -10.60
C LEU A 174 -14.29 -15.47 -9.60
N LEU A 175 -13.95 -14.83 -8.46
CA LEU A 175 -14.92 -14.34 -7.48
C LEU A 175 -15.90 -13.33 -8.10
N GLY A 176 -15.43 -12.36 -8.89
CA GLY A 176 -16.32 -11.44 -9.60
C GLY A 176 -17.25 -12.14 -10.59
N SER A 177 -16.71 -13.11 -11.32
CA SER A 177 -17.53 -13.92 -12.24
C SER A 177 -18.58 -14.77 -11.48
N ILE A 178 -18.28 -15.21 -10.26
CA ILE A 178 -19.23 -15.91 -9.38
C ILE A 178 -20.32 -14.96 -8.90
N ILE A 179 -19.95 -13.71 -8.52
CA ILE A 179 -20.94 -12.68 -8.15
C ILE A 179 -21.95 -12.49 -9.28
N GLU A 180 -21.49 -12.34 -10.52
CA GLU A 180 -22.37 -12.17 -11.68
C GLU A 180 -23.26 -13.39 -11.93
N LYS A 181 -22.70 -14.60 -11.86
CA LYS A 181 -23.45 -15.85 -12.05
C LYS A 181 -24.56 -16.05 -11.03
N ILE A 182 -24.31 -15.70 -9.76
CA ILE A 182 -25.28 -15.90 -8.68
C ILE A 182 -26.33 -14.80 -8.64
N SER A 183 -25.91 -13.54 -8.86
CA SER A 183 -26.79 -12.38 -8.77
C SER A 183 -27.61 -12.15 -10.02
N GLY A 184 -27.15 -12.60 -11.19
CA GLY A 184 -27.71 -12.26 -12.49
C GLY A 184 -27.44 -10.80 -12.90
N GLN A 185 -26.63 -10.07 -12.15
CA GLN A 185 -26.27 -8.68 -12.40
C GLN A 185 -24.81 -8.58 -12.87
N SER A 186 -24.46 -7.50 -13.59
CA SER A 186 -23.05 -7.19 -13.81
C SER A 186 -22.35 -6.91 -12.47
N TYR A 187 -21.04 -7.16 -12.40
CA TYR A 187 -20.22 -6.83 -11.22
C TYR A 187 -20.34 -5.34 -10.83
N ASN A 188 -20.39 -4.44 -11.82
CA ASN A 188 -20.61 -3.02 -11.60
C ASN A 188 -21.97 -2.73 -10.96
N ASP A 189 -23.04 -3.31 -11.48
CA ASP A 189 -24.39 -3.02 -10.99
C ASP A 189 -24.61 -3.61 -9.60
N TYR A 190 -24.04 -4.79 -9.33
CA TYR A 190 -24.07 -5.37 -8.00
C TYR A 190 -23.35 -4.48 -6.98
N LEU A 191 -22.13 -4.04 -7.28
CA LEU A 191 -21.38 -3.13 -6.42
C LEU A 191 -22.11 -1.81 -6.19
N ARG A 192 -22.64 -1.20 -7.24
CA ARG A 192 -23.39 0.04 -7.15
C ARG A 192 -24.57 -0.12 -6.21
N GLN A 193 -25.43 -1.10 -6.47
CA GLN A 193 -26.65 -1.30 -5.69
C GLN A 193 -26.39 -1.72 -4.24
N HIS A 194 -25.41 -2.59 -4.01
CA HIS A 194 -25.22 -3.23 -2.71
C HIS A 194 -24.16 -2.57 -1.84
N VAL A 195 -23.32 -1.69 -2.41
CA VAL A 195 -22.22 -1.02 -1.69
C VAL A 195 -22.25 0.48 -1.92
N PHE A 196 -22.00 0.95 -3.15
CA PHE A 196 -21.73 2.37 -3.38
C PHE A 196 -22.92 3.27 -3.09
N ASP A 197 -24.11 2.94 -3.60
CA ASP A 197 -25.31 3.76 -3.37
C ASP A 197 -25.72 3.75 -1.89
N LYS A 198 -25.57 2.61 -1.19
CA LYS A 198 -25.84 2.52 0.25
C LYS A 198 -24.91 3.39 1.10
N LEU A 199 -23.67 3.59 0.66
CA LEU A 199 -22.66 4.36 1.37
C LEU A 199 -22.54 5.81 0.86
N GLY A 200 -23.29 6.19 -0.18
CA GLY A 200 -23.14 7.47 -0.85
C GLY A 200 -21.74 7.65 -1.48
N MET A 201 -21.11 6.56 -1.96
CA MET A 201 -19.82 6.56 -2.65
C MET A 201 -20.01 6.93 -4.13
N ASN A 202 -20.51 8.13 -4.38
CA ASN A 202 -20.92 8.59 -5.73
C ASN A 202 -19.74 8.82 -6.69
N ASN A 203 -18.52 8.84 -6.18
CA ASN A 203 -17.30 9.03 -6.95
C ASN A 203 -16.46 7.74 -7.08
N SER A 204 -17.09 6.59 -6.83
CA SER A 204 -16.48 5.27 -6.97
C SER A 204 -17.23 4.43 -8.00
N GLY A 205 -16.52 3.55 -8.67
CA GLY A 205 -17.12 2.68 -9.70
C GLY A 205 -16.12 1.81 -10.40
N VAL A 206 -16.64 1.00 -11.34
CA VAL A 206 -15.83 0.21 -12.26
C VAL A 206 -15.28 1.13 -13.36
N ASP A 207 -13.96 1.21 -13.49
CA ASP A 207 -13.34 1.95 -14.60
C ASP A 207 -13.52 1.16 -15.90
N LYS A 208 -13.97 1.86 -16.93
CA LYS A 208 -14.09 1.33 -18.30
C LYS A 208 -13.18 2.11 -19.21
N THR A 209 -12.52 1.39 -20.09
CA THR A 209 -11.55 1.95 -21.01
C THR A 209 -12.16 3.00 -21.94
N ASP A 210 -13.40 2.80 -22.36
CA ASP A 210 -14.15 3.63 -23.30
C ASP A 210 -14.97 4.76 -22.65
N SER A 211 -14.98 4.83 -21.30
CA SER A 211 -15.80 5.81 -20.59
C SER A 211 -15.06 7.13 -20.35
N VAL A 212 -15.75 8.23 -20.59
CA VAL A 212 -15.31 9.56 -20.15
C VAL A 212 -15.66 9.70 -18.66
N LEU A 213 -14.64 9.63 -17.80
CA LEU A 213 -14.80 9.76 -16.35
C LEU A 213 -14.32 11.16 -15.93
N PRO A 214 -15.24 12.07 -15.53
CA PRO A 214 -14.85 13.39 -15.04
C PRO A 214 -13.93 13.31 -13.82
N LEU A 215 -12.95 14.20 -13.74
CA LEU A 215 -11.95 14.30 -12.66
C LEU A 215 -11.03 13.06 -12.53
N ARG A 216 -10.94 12.22 -13.56
CA ARG A 216 -9.99 11.09 -13.54
C ARG A 216 -8.56 11.60 -13.66
N ALA A 217 -7.71 11.29 -12.70
CA ALA A 217 -6.28 11.54 -12.78
C ALA A 217 -5.66 10.66 -13.90
N LYS A 218 -4.71 11.20 -14.65
CA LYS A 218 -3.92 10.47 -15.63
C LYS A 218 -2.76 9.77 -14.92
N GLY A 219 -2.52 8.50 -15.26
CA GLY A 219 -1.45 7.70 -14.66
C GLY A 219 -0.10 7.95 -15.32
N TYR A 220 0.97 7.97 -14.52
CA TYR A 220 2.34 8.21 -14.97
C TYR A 220 3.29 7.16 -14.43
N SER A 221 4.29 6.78 -15.25
CA SER A 221 5.41 5.93 -14.85
C SER A 221 6.72 6.71 -14.90
N ARG A 222 7.75 6.18 -14.25
CA ARG A 222 9.08 6.77 -14.22
C ARG A 222 10.09 5.86 -14.92
N VAL A 223 10.83 6.41 -15.88
CA VAL A 223 11.95 5.73 -16.54
C VAL A 223 13.21 6.57 -16.31
N GLY A 224 14.06 6.13 -15.39
CA GLY A 224 15.17 6.93 -14.89
C GLY A 224 14.66 8.24 -14.27
N LYS A 225 15.10 9.38 -14.82
CA LYS A 225 14.64 10.73 -14.38
C LYS A 225 13.41 11.25 -15.13
N LYS A 226 12.93 10.53 -16.14
CA LYS A 226 11.81 10.99 -16.97
C LYS A 226 10.49 10.44 -16.46
N THR A 227 9.50 11.32 -16.33
CA THR A 227 8.10 10.94 -16.19
C THR A 227 7.52 10.72 -17.58
N ILE A 228 6.87 9.58 -17.79
CA ILE A 228 6.19 9.19 -19.02
C ILE A 228 4.75 8.82 -18.72
N ASN A 229 3.90 8.82 -19.73
CA ASN A 229 2.55 8.25 -19.60
C ASN A 229 2.65 6.77 -19.23
N ALA A 230 1.83 6.31 -18.30
CA ALA A 230 1.77 4.91 -17.95
C ALA A 230 1.40 4.05 -19.16
N THR A 231 1.93 2.84 -19.19
CA THR A 231 1.57 1.85 -20.20
C THR A 231 0.07 1.57 -20.16
N TYR A 232 -0.56 1.54 -21.33
CA TYR A 232 -1.97 1.21 -21.44
C TYR A 232 -2.26 -0.23 -20.98
N ILE A 233 -3.36 -0.38 -20.24
CA ILE A 233 -3.96 -1.66 -19.88
C ILE A 233 -5.46 -1.59 -20.13
N ASP A 234 -6.03 -2.60 -20.76
CA ASP A 234 -7.48 -2.73 -20.88
C ASP A 234 -8.08 -3.12 -19.53
N MET A 235 -9.11 -2.38 -19.10
CA MET A 235 -9.67 -2.53 -17.74
C MET A 235 -10.52 -3.79 -17.54
N GLU A 236 -10.78 -4.56 -18.59
CA GLU A 236 -11.36 -5.92 -18.45
C GLU A 236 -10.38 -6.91 -17.79
N TRP A 237 -9.06 -6.67 -17.92
CA TRP A 237 -8.03 -7.55 -17.35
C TRP A 237 -8.03 -7.56 -15.82
N PRO A 238 -7.96 -6.41 -15.12
CA PRO A 238 -8.00 -6.43 -13.66
C PRO A 238 -9.37 -6.83 -13.09
N PHE A 239 -10.48 -6.52 -13.81
CA PHE A 239 -11.83 -6.83 -13.39
C PHE A 239 -12.00 -6.76 -11.85
N SER A 240 -12.68 -7.69 -11.23
CA SER A 240 -12.92 -7.76 -9.77
C SER A 240 -11.67 -7.92 -8.90
N ALA A 241 -10.48 -8.05 -9.49
CA ALA A 241 -9.21 -8.02 -8.79
C ALA A 241 -8.60 -6.61 -8.69
N GLY A 242 -9.02 -5.64 -9.55
CA GLY A 242 -8.33 -4.36 -9.61
C GLY A 242 -8.97 -3.24 -10.42
N VAL A 243 -10.22 -3.35 -10.83
CA VAL A 243 -10.85 -2.45 -11.84
C VAL A 243 -11.38 -1.14 -11.27
N LEU A 244 -11.50 -1.00 -9.95
CA LEU A 244 -12.21 0.14 -9.38
C LEU A 244 -11.42 1.44 -9.44
N TYR A 245 -12.15 2.53 -9.61
CA TYR A 245 -11.69 3.87 -9.27
C TYR A 245 -12.42 4.38 -8.02
N SER A 246 -11.78 5.31 -7.29
CA SER A 246 -12.37 5.96 -6.13
C SER A 246 -11.71 7.31 -5.87
N THR A 247 -12.21 8.04 -4.86
CA THR A 247 -11.63 9.23 -4.26
C THR A 247 -11.24 8.95 -2.81
N VAL A 248 -10.41 9.80 -2.21
CA VAL A 248 -10.04 9.67 -0.80
C VAL A 248 -11.27 9.75 0.13
N ASP A 249 -12.26 10.57 -0.21
CA ASP A 249 -13.47 10.72 0.59
C ASP A 249 -14.36 9.47 0.55
N ASP A 250 -14.54 8.88 -0.64
CA ASP A 250 -15.34 7.66 -0.77
C ASP A 250 -14.64 6.49 -0.09
N MET A 251 -13.31 6.42 -0.15
CA MET A 251 -12.56 5.42 0.62
C MET A 251 -12.71 5.62 2.14
N TYR A 252 -12.81 6.86 2.61
CA TYR A 252 -13.13 7.10 4.02
C TYR A 252 -14.56 6.65 4.38
N LYS A 253 -15.56 6.86 3.51
CA LYS A 253 -16.91 6.30 3.73
C LYS A 253 -16.87 4.78 3.82
N TRP A 254 -16.05 4.13 2.99
CA TRP A 254 -15.82 2.69 3.07
C TRP A 254 -15.24 2.28 4.42
N ASP A 255 -14.22 3.00 4.91
CA ASP A 255 -13.68 2.76 6.25
C ASP A 255 -14.77 2.83 7.33
N ARG A 256 -15.58 3.89 7.34
CA ARG A 256 -16.65 4.06 8.32
C ARG A 256 -17.70 2.95 8.25
N ALA A 257 -18.05 2.49 7.05
CA ALA A 257 -18.98 1.40 6.86
C ALA A 257 -18.53 0.08 7.49
N LEU A 258 -17.22 -0.15 7.56
CA LEU A 258 -16.64 -1.35 8.15
C LEU A 258 -16.72 -1.39 9.69
N TYR A 259 -17.04 -0.27 10.36
CA TYR A 259 -17.35 -0.26 11.80
C TYR A 259 -18.81 -0.66 12.07
N GLY A 260 -19.73 -0.30 11.18
CA GLY A 260 -21.16 -0.61 11.30
C GLY A 260 -21.54 -1.94 10.64
N SER A 261 -22.84 -2.22 10.63
CA SER A 261 -23.42 -3.45 10.03
C SER A 261 -24.26 -3.21 8.77
N LEU A 262 -24.16 -1.99 8.18
CA LEU A 262 -24.95 -1.63 6.98
C LEU A 262 -24.60 -2.48 5.75
N ILE A 263 -23.32 -2.85 5.60
CA ILE A 263 -22.82 -3.60 4.44
C ILE A 263 -22.61 -5.07 4.77
N LEU A 264 -22.06 -5.38 5.94
CA LEU A 264 -21.77 -6.74 6.41
C LEU A 264 -22.14 -6.89 7.88
N THR A 265 -22.63 -8.05 8.25
CA THR A 265 -22.82 -8.44 9.65
C THR A 265 -21.48 -8.54 10.38
N ASP A 266 -21.50 -8.48 11.72
CA ASP A 266 -20.29 -8.65 12.53
C ASP A 266 -19.64 -10.01 12.32
N ALA A 267 -20.44 -11.06 12.12
CA ALA A 267 -19.95 -12.41 11.82
C ALA A 267 -19.17 -12.46 10.49
N SER A 268 -19.62 -11.76 9.46
CA SER A 268 -18.93 -11.67 8.17
C SER A 268 -17.67 -10.82 8.27
N LYS A 269 -17.72 -9.69 9.01
CA LYS A 269 -16.53 -8.86 9.28
C LYS A 269 -15.49 -9.63 10.07
N GLN A 270 -15.88 -10.44 11.04
CA GLN A 270 -14.96 -11.30 11.77
C GLN A 270 -14.24 -12.27 10.82
N LYS A 271 -14.95 -12.91 9.87
CA LYS A 271 -14.31 -13.75 8.86
C LYS A 271 -13.37 -12.94 7.95
N MET A 272 -13.80 -11.74 7.52
CA MET A 272 -13.03 -10.85 6.63
C MET A 272 -11.70 -10.43 7.25
N PHE A 273 -11.68 -10.12 8.55
CA PHE A 273 -10.53 -9.60 9.27
C PHE A 273 -9.80 -10.65 10.11
N THR A 274 -10.14 -11.93 9.99
CA THR A 274 -9.37 -13.01 10.61
C THR A 274 -8.13 -13.29 9.73
N PRO A 275 -6.91 -13.08 10.25
CA PRO A 275 -5.69 -13.34 9.49
C PRO A 275 -5.50 -14.84 9.26
N GLY A 276 -5.29 -15.20 8.01
CA GLY A 276 -4.89 -16.55 7.60
C GLY A 276 -3.38 -16.63 7.35
N LYS A 277 -2.99 -17.47 6.39
CA LYS A 277 -1.58 -17.57 5.95
C LYS A 277 -1.12 -16.22 5.42
N SER A 278 0.14 -15.85 5.70
CA SER A 278 0.75 -14.56 5.35
C SER A 278 -0.04 -13.34 5.86
N ASN A 279 -0.70 -13.47 7.00
CA ASN A 279 -1.51 -12.42 7.60
C ASN A 279 -2.61 -11.87 6.68
N TYR A 280 -3.07 -12.66 5.72
CA TYR A 280 -4.10 -12.23 4.76
C TYR A 280 -5.48 -12.75 5.16
N GLY A 281 -6.42 -11.81 5.32
CA GLY A 281 -7.85 -12.11 5.49
C GLY A 281 -8.56 -12.18 4.13
N TYR A 282 -9.73 -11.54 3.99
CA TYR A 282 -10.43 -11.45 2.72
C TYR A 282 -10.33 -10.03 2.16
N GLY A 283 -9.37 -9.82 1.26
CA GLY A 283 -9.09 -8.52 0.64
C GLY A 283 -8.33 -7.54 1.55
N PHE A 284 -7.77 -8.02 2.66
CA PHE A 284 -7.00 -7.22 3.62
C PHE A 284 -5.78 -7.98 4.12
N VAL A 285 -4.71 -7.25 4.35
CA VAL A 285 -3.59 -7.67 5.20
C VAL A 285 -3.89 -7.22 6.62
N ILE A 286 -3.62 -8.09 7.60
CA ILE A 286 -3.85 -7.83 9.02
C ILE A 286 -2.53 -8.05 9.75
N ASP A 287 -1.86 -6.98 10.15
CA ASP A 287 -0.58 -7.01 10.82
C ASP A 287 -0.53 -5.98 11.97
N SER A 288 0.63 -5.48 12.32
CA SER A 288 0.80 -4.45 13.33
C SER A 288 1.88 -3.46 12.96
N VAL A 289 1.61 -2.17 13.22
CA VAL A 289 2.56 -1.08 13.17
C VAL A 289 2.62 -0.44 14.55
N GLU A 290 3.82 -0.26 15.11
CA GLU A 290 4.01 0.28 16.45
C GLU A 290 3.13 -0.44 17.51
N LYS A 291 3.03 -1.77 17.41
CA LYS A 291 2.19 -2.65 18.26
C LYS A 291 0.69 -2.38 18.18
N ARG A 292 0.22 -1.62 17.19
CA ARG A 292 -1.19 -1.33 16.93
C ARG A 292 -1.71 -2.21 15.81
N LEU A 293 -2.92 -2.74 15.97
CA LEU A 293 -3.58 -3.51 14.93
C LEU A 293 -3.74 -2.66 13.66
N HIS A 294 -3.15 -3.14 12.57
CA HIS A 294 -3.17 -2.51 11.27
C HIS A 294 -3.90 -3.42 10.28
N ILE A 295 -4.99 -2.91 9.71
CA ILE A 295 -5.80 -3.59 8.69
C ILE A 295 -5.72 -2.75 7.42
N TRP A 296 -5.14 -3.31 6.36
CA TRP A 296 -4.79 -2.53 5.18
C TRP A 296 -4.75 -3.33 3.89
N HIS A 297 -4.67 -2.63 2.80
CA HIS A 297 -4.27 -3.19 1.50
C HIS A 297 -3.71 -2.08 0.63
N ASN A 298 -2.72 -2.41 -0.16
CA ASN A 298 -2.25 -1.54 -1.23
C ASN A 298 -2.91 -1.90 -2.57
N GLY A 299 -2.73 -1.02 -3.53
CA GLY A 299 -3.16 -1.24 -4.90
C GLY A 299 -2.10 -0.77 -5.88
N GLY A 300 -1.82 -1.60 -6.87
CA GLY A 300 -0.97 -1.25 -8.01
C GLY A 300 -1.69 -1.55 -9.31
N ILE A 301 -1.69 -0.60 -10.21
CA ILE A 301 -2.10 -0.73 -11.61
C ILE A 301 -1.37 0.34 -12.41
N ASN A 302 -1.13 0.10 -13.68
CA ASN A 302 -0.32 0.95 -14.55
C ASN A 302 -0.51 2.45 -14.26
N GLY A 303 0.53 3.10 -13.74
CA GLY A 303 0.57 4.51 -13.40
C GLY A 303 -0.11 4.91 -12.08
N PHE A 304 -0.56 3.95 -11.26
CA PHE A 304 -1.21 4.23 -9.99
C PHE A 304 -0.68 3.29 -8.91
N LEU A 305 -0.28 3.86 -7.78
CA LEU A 305 -0.04 3.13 -6.54
C LEU A 305 -0.91 3.73 -5.45
N THR A 306 -1.56 2.89 -4.66
CA THR A 306 -2.55 3.32 -3.67
C THR A 306 -2.40 2.53 -2.37
N ASN A 307 -2.76 3.16 -1.26
CA ASN A 307 -2.78 2.52 0.05
C ASN A 307 -4.03 2.94 0.82
N PHE A 308 -4.64 1.97 1.48
CA PHE A 308 -5.75 2.14 2.39
C PHE A 308 -5.42 1.45 3.70
N SER A 309 -5.23 2.22 4.75
CA SER A 309 -4.79 1.76 6.08
C SER A 309 -5.77 2.16 7.17
N ARG A 310 -6.04 1.22 8.08
CA ARG A 310 -6.95 1.38 9.21
C ARG A 310 -6.25 0.93 10.49
N TYR A 311 -6.25 1.79 11.49
CA TYR A 311 -5.85 1.46 12.86
C TYR A 311 -7.11 1.51 13.73
N VAL A 312 -7.80 0.39 13.77
CA VAL A 312 -9.20 0.31 14.24
C VAL A 312 -9.34 0.70 15.71
N ASN A 313 -8.37 0.31 16.55
CA ASN A 313 -8.40 0.61 17.97
C ASN A 313 -8.10 2.10 18.30
N ASP A 314 -7.43 2.80 17.39
CA ASP A 314 -7.06 4.21 17.52
C ASP A 314 -8.04 5.13 16.75
N ASP A 315 -9.01 4.55 16.04
CA ASP A 315 -9.94 5.22 15.13
C ASP A 315 -9.19 6.13 14.14
N ILE A 316 -8.19 5.55 13.44
CA ILE A 316 -7.41 6.21 12.41
C ILE A 316 -7.67 5.55 11.06
N CYS A 317 -7.92 6.37 10.05
CA CYS A 317 -7.97 5.99 8.65
C CYS A 317 -7.01 6.85 7.84
N ILE A 318 -6.17 6.22 7.05
CA ILE A 318 -5.22 6.86 6.12
C ILE A 318 -5.46 6.31 4.73
N VAL A 319 -5.72 7.19 3.77
CA VAL A 319 -5.84 6.83 2.36
C VAL A 319 -4.84 7.65 1.56
N VAL A 320 -4.00 6.99 0.82
CA VAL A 320 -3.01 7.60 -0.08
C VAL A 320 -3.26 7.07 -1.49
N LEU A 321 -3.72 7.93 -2.38
CA LEU A 321 -3.99 7.59 -3.79
C LEU A 321 -3.01 8.35 -4.67
N SER A 322 -2.08 7.66 -5.31
CA SER A 322 -1.07 8.27 -6.18
C SER A 322 -1.34 7.92 -7.65
N ASN A 323 -1.09 8.88 -8.53
CA ASN A 323 -1.11 8.71 -9.98
C ASN A 323 0.30 8.57 -10.58
N ASN A 324 1.23 8.08 -9.78
CA ASN A 324 2.58 7.70 -10.20
C ASN A 324 3.12 6.55 -9.33
N GLU A 325 4.40 6.24 -9.47
CA GLU A 325 5.09 5.16 -8.75
C GLU A 325 5.66 5.60 -7.39
N SER A 326 4.99 6.56 -6.70
CA SER A 326 5.36 6.95 -5.33
C SER A 326 5.17 5.80 -4.36
N ASN A 327 6.07 5.67 -3.39
CA ASN A 327 5.99 4.61 -2.39
C ASN A 327 4.91 4.91 -1.33
N VAL A 328 3.65 4.66 -1.70
CA VAL A 328 2.46 4.97 -0.90
C VAL A 328 2.39 4.21 0.42
N ASP A 329 2.99 3.02 0.50
CA ASP A 329 2.99 2.21 1.73
C ASP A 329 3.85 2.87 2.80
N PHE A 330 5.07 3.31 2.45
CA PHE A 330 5.91 4.08 3.38
C PHE A 330 5.31 5.43 3.74
N VAL A 331 4.70 6.13 2.78
CA VAL A 331 3.99 7.38 3.07
C VAL A 331 2.88 7.13 4.09
N SER A 332 2.07 6.10 3.91
CA SER A 332 0.98 5.75 4.82
C SER A 332 1.48 5.41 6.23
N ILE A 333 2.56 4.63 6.34
CA ILE A 333 3.17 4.28 7.64
C ILE A 333 3.73 5.54 8.33
N ALA A 334 4.45 6.39 7.60
CA ALA A 334 5.00 7.63 8.18
C ALA A 334 3.90 8.59 8.67
N LEU A 335 2.78 8.69 7.94
CA LEU A 335 1.63 9.48 8.40
C LEU A 335 1.01 8.89 9.68
N ALA A 336 0.98 7.56 9.81
CA ALA A 336 0.54 6.89 11.03
C ALA A 336 1.52 7.11 12.18
N ASP A 337 2.83 7.00 11.94
CA ASP A 337 3.88 7.22 12.94
C ASP A 337 3.80 8.64 13.53
N ILE A 338 3.55 9.65 12.69
CA ILE A 338 3.30 11.03 13.16
C ILE A 338 2.13 11.05 14.16
N LEU A 339 1.03 10.33 13.87
CA LEU A 339 -0.15 10.26 14.75
C LEU A 339 0.08 9.43 16.01
N PHE A 340 1.09 8.57 16.00
CA PHE A 340 1.54 7.75 17.13
C PHE A 340 2.65 8.39 17.96
N ASP A 341 2.99 9.65 17.64
CA ASP A 341 4.09 10.37 18.29
C ASP A 341 5.48 9.77 18.09
N VAL A 342 5.63 8.91 17.09
CA VAL A 342 6.92 8.41 16.63
C VAL A 342 7.61 9.51 15.80
N THR A 343 8.90 9.68 15.99
CA THR A 343 9.67 10.65 15.23
C THR A 343 9.83 10.19 13.79
N VAL A 344 9.30 10.96 12.85
CA VAL A 344 9.45 10.73 11.41
C VAL A 344 10.38 11.80 10.84
N GLU A 345 11.46 11.39 10.19
CA GLU A 345 12.29 12.31 9.41
C GLU A 345 11.60 12.56 8.06
N ALA A 346 11.18 13.82 7.84
CA ALA A 346 10.69 14.20 6.52
C ALA A 346 11.84 14.16 5.51
N PRO A 347 11.59 13.82 4.23
CA PRO A 347 12.61 13.92 3.18
C PRO A 347 13.28 15.31 3.17
N TYR A 348 14.56 15.32 3.01
CA TYR A 348 15.37 16.54 2.89
C TYR A 348 16.46 16.38 1.83
N VAL A 349 17.08 17.49 1.44
CA VAL A 349 18.17 17.47 0.48
C VAL A 349 19.48 17.17 1.20
N HIS A 350 20.05 15.99 0.95
CA HIS A 350 21.36 15.62 1.46
C HIS A 350 22.45 16.56 0.90
N LYS A 351 23.36 16.98 1.76
CA LYS A 351 24.50 17.83 1.39
C LYS A 351 25.80 17.11 1.71
N GLU A 352 26.59 16.83 0.67
CA GLU A 352 27.92 16.24 0.84
C GLU A 352 28.83 17.21 1.56
N ILE A 353 29.58 16.70 2.55
CA ILE A 353 30.64 17.39 3.23
C ILE A 353 32.00 16.68 3.02
N LYS A 354 33.11 17.37 3.25
CA LYS A 354 34.42 16.74 3.25
C LYS A 354 34.70 16.11 4.61
N VAL A 355 34.95 14.82 4.62
CA VAL A 355 35.36 14.05 5.81
C VAL A 355 36.71 13.42 5.58
N GLY A 356 37.57 13.46 6.62
CA GLY A 356 38.89 12.90 6.54
C GLY A 356 38.93 11.40 6.22
N PRO A 357 39.85 10.91 5.39
CA PRO A 357 39.92 9.51 4.97
C PRO A 357 39.94 8.52 6.14
N ALA A 358 40.65 8.85 7.22
CA ALA A 358 40.75 8.01 8.42
C ALA A 358 39.38 7.80 9.14
N ILE A 359 38.45 8.76 9.03
CA ILE A 359 37.10 8.62 9.55
C ILE A 359 36.31 7.70 8.64
N LEU A 360 36.39 7.89 7.33
CA LEU A 360 35.67 7.07 6.34
C LEU A 360 36.12 5.60 6.39
N ASP A 361 37.40 5.33 6.65
CA ASP A 361 37.94 3.98 6.74
C ASP A 361 37.33 3.16 7.91
N ARG A 362 36.80 3.82 8.95
CA ARG A 362 36.08 3.16 10.08
C ARG A 362 34.84 2.39 9.63
N TYR A 363 34.22 2.83 8.53
CA TYR A 363 32.97 2.28 8.02
C TYR A 363 33.14 1.13 7.04
N LEU A 364 34.38 0.85 6.61
CA LEU A 364 34.67 -0.28 5.74
C LEU A 364 34.31 -1.62 6.42
N GLY A 365 33.83 -2.57 5.63
CA GLY A 365 33.49 -3.92 6.09
C GLY A 365 32.17 -4.45 5.56
N LYS A 366 31.77 -5.62 6.05
CA LYS A 366 30.52 -6.30 5.70
C LYS A 366 29.42 -5.95 6.68
N TYR A 367 28.20 -5.85 6.18
CA TYR A 367 27.00 -5.53 6.94
C TYR A 367 25.87 -6.48 6.57
N GLU A 368 24.97 -6.74 7.52
CA GLU A 368 23.79 -7.57 7.32
C GLU A 368 22.54 -6.80 7.71
N SER A 369 21.54 -6.83 6.84
CA SER A 369 20.21 -6.28 7.07
C SER A 369 19.14 -7.24 6.54
N LEU A 370 18.22 -7.70 7.38
CA LEU A 370 17.10 -8.58 7.00
C LEU A 370 17.52 -9.81 6.18
N GLY A 371 18.64 -10.44 6.54
CA GLY A 371 19.17 -11.61 5.84
C GLY A 371 19.90 -11.30 4.52
N LEU A 372 20.05 -10.02 4.17
CA LEU A 372 20.84 -9.58 3.01
C LEU A 372 22.17 -9.02 3.47
N THR A 373 23.24 -9.42 2.82
CA THR A 373 24.61 -8.91 3.07
C THR A 373 25.03 -7.91 2.01
N PHE A 374 25.75 -6.90 2.44
CA PHE A 374 26.45 -5.95 1.57
C PHE A 374 27.78 -5.54 2.19
N ALA A 375 28.66 -4.96 1.42
CA ALA A 375 29.93 -4.41 1.92
C ALA A 375 30.00 -2.90 1.68
N ILE A 376 30.62 -2.17 2.60
CA ILE A 376 31.13 -0.83 2.33
C ILE A 376 32.59 -0.99 1.92
N ILE A 377 32.89 -0.62 0.69
CA ILE A 377 34.21 -0.71 0.09
C ILE A 377 34.71 0.68 -0.29
N LYS A 378 36.03 0.82 -0.45
CA LYS A 378 36.66 2.06 -0.87
C LYS A 378 37.25 1.90 -2.27
N LYS A 379 36.95 2.84 -3.17
CA LYS A 379 37.57 2.99 -4.51
C LYS A 379 37.88 4.47 -4.73
N ASP A 380 39.07 4.80 -5.17
CA ASP A 380 39.49 6.17 -5.48
C ASP A 380 39.16 7.20 -4.37
N ASN A 381 39.42 6.84 -3.11
CA ASN A 381 39.11 7.63 -1.91
C ASN A 381 37.58 7.90 -1.68
N LYS A 382 36.69 7.20 -2.35
CA LYS A 382 35.25 7.25 -2.17
C LYS A 382 34.73 5.93 -1.59
N LEU A 383 33.66 6.00 -0.84
CA LEU A 383 32.98 4.83 -0.32
C LEU A 383 31.85 4.38 -1.25
N TYR A 384 31.67 3.07 -1.34
CA TYR A 384 30.60 2.46 -2.13
C TYR A 384 29.92 1.35 -1.33
N ARG A 385 28.59 1.28 -1.46
CA ARG A 385 27.86 0.08 -1.09
C ARG A 385 27.99 -0.93 -2.23
N HIS A 386 28.61 -2.05 -1.93
CA HIS A 386 28.83 -3.18 -2.84
C HIS A 386 27.94 -4.36 -2.45
N ARG A 387 27.31 -4.98 -3.42
CA ARG A 387 26.58 -6.25 -3.28
C ARG A 387 26.70 -7.02 -4.59
N ASP A 388 27.00 -8.33 -4.50
CA ASP A 388 27.15 -9.19 -5.68
C ASP A 388 25.90 -9.14 -6.58
N GLY A 389 26.11 -9.06 -7.88
CA GLY A 389 25.07 -9.03 -8.90
C GLY A 389 24.29 -7.69 -9.02
N VAL A 390 24.70 -6.66 -8.28
CA VAL A 390 24.06 -5.33 -8.32
C VAL A 390 25.12 -4.25 -8.48
N PRO A 391 24.89 -3.19 -9.30
CA PRO A 391 25.83 -2.09 -9.42
C PRO A 391 26.18 -1.45 -8.07
N ASP A 392 27.45 -1.04 -7.92
CA ASP A 392 27.88 -0.31 -6.75
C ASP A 392 27.22 1.06 -6.69
N VAL A 393 26.85 1.49 -5.48
CA VAL A 393 26.29 2.82 -5.25
C VAL A 393 27.25 3.62 -4.38
N GLU A 394 27.67 4.80 -4.84
CA GLU A 394 28.52 5.71 -4.07
C GLU A 394 27.80 6.14 -2.78
N LEU A 395 28.55 6.14 -1.67
CA LEU A 395 28.12 6.63 -0.37
C LEU A 395 28.85 7.95 -0.09
N LYS A 396 28.09 9.02 0.11
CA LYS A 396 28.62 10.36 0.34
C LYS A 396 28.40 10.78 1.78
N PRO A 397 29.42 11.36 2.45
CA PRO A 397 29.27 11.81 3.81
C PRO A 397 28.41 13.08 3.90
N GLU A 398 27.45 13.07 4.80
CA GLU A 398 26.65 14.23 5.21
C GLU A 398 27.11 14.76 6.57
N SER A 399 27.66 13.88 7.38
CA SER A 399 28.37 14.20 8.62
C SER A 399 29.53 13.21 8.81
N GLU A 400 30.26 13.33 9.89
CA GLU A 400 31.27 12.33 10.24
C GLU A 400 30.69 10.94 10.47
N THR A 401 29.40 10.84 10.82
CA THR A 401 28.73 9.59 11.17
C THR A 401 27.55 9.25 10.26
N LYS A 402 27.24 10.06 9.25
CA LYS A 402 26.13 9.80 8.33
C LYS A 402 26.61 9.76 6.89
N LEU A 403 26.25 8.69 6.17
CA LEU A 403 26.54 8.49 4.75
C LEU A 403 25.24 8.29 3.97
N PHE A 404 24.94 9.15 3.01
CA PHE A 404 23.78 8.96 2.13
C PHE A 404 24.15 8.29 0.80
N TYR A 405 23.19 7.62 0.19
CA TYR A 405 23.36 6.97 -1.10
C TYR A 405 23.24 8.02 -2.21
N ALA A 406 24.24 8.06 -3.12
CA ALA A 406 24.29 9.03 -4.21
C ALA A 406 23.39 8.67 -5.41
N ASP A 407 22.37 7.85 -5.20
CA ASP A 407 21.41 7.41 -6.21
C ASP A 407 20.04 8.12 -6.13
N GLU A 408 20.02 9.28 -5.47
CA GLU A 408 18.81 10.11 -5.27
C GLU A 408 17.70 9.42 -4.43
N SER A 409 18.01 8.28 -3.80
CA SER A 409 17.11 7.65 -2.83
C SER A 409 17.18 8.34 -1.46
N ASP A 410 16.27 8.01 -0.54
CA ASP A 410 16.30 8.48 0.87
C ASP A 410 17.18 7.60 1.73
N ARG A 411 17.93 6.69 1.11
CA ARG A 411 18.74 5.73 1.85
C ARG A 411 19.94 6.39 2.47
N MET A 412 20.15 6.12 3.74
CA MET A 412 21.28 6.64 4.51
C MET A 412 21.75 5.59 5.51
N LEU A 413 23.04 5.61 5.79
CA LEU A 413 23.68 4.87 6.88
C LEU A 413 24.06 5.86 7.98
N GLU A 414 23.70 5.56 9.21
CA GLU A 414 24.09 6.33 10.39
C GLU A 414 24.87 5.41 11.33
N PHE A 415 26.00 5.88 11.85
CA PHE A 415 26.91 5.11 12.67
C PHE A 415 27.04 5.72 14.05
N GLU A 416 26.85 4.91 15.08
CA GLU A 416 27.25 5.26 16.43
C GLU A 416 28.68 4.77 16.65
N VAL A 417 29.54 5.65 17.13
CA VAL A 417 30.94 5.34 17.39
C VAL A 417 31.29 5.58 18.86
N ASP A 418 32.15 4.74 19.41
CA ASP A 418 32.68 4.93 20.76
C ASP A 418 33.75 6.05 20.84
N ALA A 419 34.25 6.29 22.03
CA ALA A 419 35.27 7.36 22.29
C ALA A 419 36.58 7.17 21.49
N VAL A 420 36.89 5.96 21.01
CA VAL A 420 38.08 5.66 20.19
C VAL A 420 37.74 5.58 18.71
N GLY A 421 36.49 5.88 18.32
CA GLY A 421 36.02 5.93 16.94
C GLY A 421 35.68 4.57 16.33
N LYS A 422 35.53 3.51 17.13
CA LYS A 422 35.04 2.20 16.67
C LYS A 422 33.53 2.24 16.51
N VAL A 423 33.03 1.72 15.38
CA VAL A 423 31.58 1.57 15.14
C VAL A 423 31.01 0.57 16.13
N VAL A 424 30.06 1.01 16.96
CA VAL A 424 29.37 0.18 17.96
C VAL A 424 27.97 -0.16 17.51
N LYS A 425 27.35 0.68 16.67
CA LYS A 425 26.01 0.45 16.14
C LYS A 425 25.88 1.08 14.76
N THR A 426 25.07 0.50 13.92
CA THR A 426 24.80 1.03 12.58
C THR A 426 23.29 1.00 12.31
N TRP A 427 22.78 2.11 11.78
CA TRP A 427 21.41 2.27 11.41
C TRP A 427 21.30 2.44 9.89
N PHE A 428 20.29 1.82 9.33
CA PHE A 428 19.88 2.02 7.94
C PHE A 428 18.59 2.81 7.91
N HIS A 429 18.59 3.94 7.24
CA HIS A 429 17.42 4.75 6.99
C HIS A 429 16.93 4.51 5.58
N ASN A 430 15.62 4.37 5.41
CA ASN A 430 14.98 4.23 4.12
C ASN A 430 13.54 4.78 4.20
N SER A 431 13.22 5.78 3.40
CA SER A 431 11.88 6.38 3.32
C SER A 431 11.31 6.82 4.68
N GLY A 432 12.17 7.42 5.52
CA GLY A 432 11.80 7.91 6.86
C GLY A 432 11.79 6.85 7.97
N GLN A 433 11.99 5.57 7.63
CA GLN A 433 12.12 4.50 8.62
C GLN A 433 13.58 4.24 8.98
N LYS A 434 13.84 3.91 10.24
CA LYS A 434 15.17 3.61 10.79
C LYS A 434 15.20 2.19 11.33
N GLY A 435 16.09 1.37 10.80
CA GLY A 435 16.31 -0.01 11.25
C GLY A 435 17.77 -0.26 11.63
N GLU A 436 18.02 -1.04 12.67
CA GLU A 436 19.37 -1.44 13.05
C GLU A 436 19.92 -2.49 12.09
N ILE A 437 21.16 -2.33 11.66
CA ILE A 437 21.90 -3.31 10.87
C ILE A 437 23.18 -3.73 11.58
N LYS A 438 23.65 -4.95 11.35
CA LYS A 438 24.83 -5.48 12.02
C LYS A 438 26.06 -5.36 11.14
N LYS A 439 27.14 -4.77 11.68
CA LYS A 439 28.47 -4.91 11.09
C LYS A 439 28.98 -6.31 11.41
N MET A 440 29.32 -7.06 10.38
CA MET A 440 29.89 -8.41 10.50
C MET A 440 31.36 -8.30 10.92
N GLN A 441 31.82 -9.23 11.74
CA GLN A 441 33.22 -9.31 12.16
C GLN A 441 34.13 -9.79 11.03
#